data_80eafe3c94df64507f365b11cb5a4c0c
#
_entry.id   80eafe3c94df64507f365b11cb5a4c0c
#
_cell.length_a   1.000
_cell.length_b   1.000
_cell.length_c   1.000
_cell.angle_alpha   90.00
_cell.angle_beta   90.00
_cell.angle_gamma   90.00
#
_symmetry.space_group_name_H-M   'P 1'
#
loop_
_entity.id
_entity.type
_entity.pdbx_description
1 polymer ?
#
loop_
_entity_poly.entity_id
_entity_poly.type
_entity_poly.pdbx_seq_one_letter_code
_entity_poly.pdbx_strand_id
1 'polypeptide(L)'
;MIDMLLNELFGENARIKILEELLTYVDSFLTADEISRMADVSPKTVYIHMNQLEEIGILEVEKKGAKRFKLNSNDERVLALGLIEANEFLRISNKQELSFESSEVNPDGVKYSNYDEIEAMFDEAPTLEFSITV
;
A
#
# COMPACT_ATOMS: atom_id res chain seq x y z
N MET A 1 1.49 -14.26 -2.31
CA MET A 1 2.40 -13.87 -1.23
C MET A 1 2.47 -12.37 -1.08
N ILE A 2 2.75 -11.69 -2.19
CA ILE A 2 2.78 -10.24 -2.16
C ILE A 2 1.41 -9.68 -1.78
N ASP A 3 0.38 -10.42 -2.13
CA ASP A 3 -1.00 -10.01 -1.85
C ASP A 3 -1.30 -9.85 -0.38
N MET A 4 -0.43 -10.36 0.48
CA MET A 4 -0.71 -10.38 1.90
C MET A 4 -0.11 -9.22 2.65
N LEU A 5 0.59 -8.34 1.94
CA LEU A 5 1.35 -7.29 2.62
C LEU A 5 0.46 -6.31 3.37
N LEU A 6 -0.56 -5.81 2.73
CA LEU A 6 -1.48 -4.92 3.40
C LEU A 6 -2.37 -5.65 4.39
N ASN A 7 -2.64 -6.93 4.14
CA ASN A 7 -3.40 -7.73 5.07
C ASN A 7 -2.71 -7.86 6.42
N GLU A 8 -1.37 -7.93 6.39
CA GLU A 8 -0.61 -8.00 7.63
C GLU A 8 -0.86 -6.77 8.49
N LEU A 9 -0.98 -5.64 7.87
CA LEU A 9 -1.08 -4.39 8.60
C LEU A 9 -2.51 -4.01 8.93
N PHE A 10 -3.43 -4.22 8.00
CA PHE A 10 -4.79 -3.73 8.14
C PHE A 10 -5.83 -4.81 8.38
N GLY A 11 -5.41 -6.07 8.35
CA GLY A 11 -6.35 -7.16 8.45
C GLY A 11 -6.92 -7.54 7.10
N GLU A 12 -7.49 -8.71 7.02
CA GLU A 12 -7.97 -9.25 5.76
C GLU A 12 -9.46 -8.92 5.59
N ASN A 13 -9.77 -8.12 4.61
CA ASN A 13 -11.15 -7.80 4.25
C ASN A 13 -11.20 -7.50 2.77
N ALA A 14 -12.43 -7.40 2.25
CA ALA A 14 -12.61 -7.22 0.81
C ALA A 14 -11.94 -5.96 0.29
N ARG A 15 -12.07 -4.85 1.02
CA ARG A 15 -11.50 -3.58 0.60
C ARG A 15 -9.98 -3.70 0.46
N ILE A 16 -9.33 -4.32 1.43
CA ILE A 16 -7.88 -4.45 1.41
C ILE A 16 -7.44 -5.37 0.28
N LYS A 17 -8.15 -6.46 0.06
CA LYS A 17 -7.82 -7.35 -1.06
C LYS A 17 -7.91 -6.61 -2.40
N ILE A 18 -8.94 -5.82 -2.56
CA ILE A 18 -9.13 -5.06 -3.80
C ILE A 18 -8.01 -4.04 -3.97
N LEU A 19 -7.69 -3.31 -2.91
CA LEU A 19 -6.64 -2.30 -2.97
C LEU A 19 -5.29 -2.91 -3.29
N GLU A 20 -5.01 -4.10 -2.76
CA GLU A 20 -3.75 -4.76 -3.06
C GLU A 20 -3.63 -5.12 -4.53
N GLU A 21 -4.72 -5.58 -5.13
CA GLU A 21 -4.68 -5.89 -6.55
C GLU A 21 -4.52 -4.62 -7.38
N LEU A 22 -5.20 -3.56 -7.00
CA LEU A 22 -5.06 -2.29 -7.69
C LEU A 22 -3.66 -1.73 -7.58
N LEU A 23 -3.01 -1.91 -6.43
CA LEU A 23 -1.64 -1.46 -6.26
C LEU A 23 -0.67 -2.31 -7.05
N THR A 24 -0.90 -3.62 -7.08
CA THR A 24 -0.04 -4.53 -7.84
C THR A 24 -0.03 -4.16 -9.31
N TYR A 25 -1.19 -3.80 -9.85
CA TYR A 25 -1.32 -3.45 -11.25
C TYR A 25 -1.62 -1.96 -11.39
N VAL A 26 -0.85 -1.15 -10.69
CA VAL A 26 -1.15 0.28 -10.54
C VAL A 26 -1.15 1.01 -11.88
N ASP A 27 -0.43 0.50 -12.86
CA ASP A 27 -0.36 1.16 -14.16
C ASP A 27 -1.38 0.61 -15.16
N SER A 28 -2.24 -0.29 -14.74
CA SER A 28 -3.19 -0.94 -15.65
C SER A 28 -4.61 -0.63 -15.25
N PHE A 29 -5.46 -0.40 -16.24
CA PHE A 29 -6.89 -0.31 -16.01
C PHE A 29 -7.47 -1.71 -15.93
N LEU A 30 -8.25 -1.96 -14.89
CA LEU A 30 -8.83 -3.28 -14.63
C LEU A 30 -10.34 -3.18 -14.58
N THR A 31 -11.02 -4.18 -15.14
CA THR A 31 -12.46 -4.26 -15.00
C THR A 31 -12.82 -4.83 -13.63
N ALA A 32 -14.06 -4.61 -13.23
CA ALA A 32 -14.53 -5.17 -11.96
C ALA A 32 -14.44 -6.69 -11.97
N ASP A 33 -14.70 -7.33 -13.12
CA ASP A 33 -14.60 -8.77 -13.20
C ASP A 33 -13.18 -9.26 -13.00
N GLU A 34 -12.21 -8.56 -13.58
CA GLU A 34 -10.81 -8.90 -13.38
C GLU A 34 -10.42 -8.77 -11.91
N ILE A 35 -10.82 -7.68 -11.30
CA ILE A 35 -10.53 -7.47 -9.91
C ILE A 35 -11.17 -8.55 -9.05
N SER A 36 -12.41 -8.91 -9.37
CA SER A 36 -13.13 -9.95 -8.65
C SER A 36 -12.37 -11.26 -8.66
N ARG A 37 -11.88 -11.63 -9.82
CA ARG A 37 -11.13 -12.89 -9.95
C ARG A 37 -9.80 -12.84 -9.23
N MET A 38 -9.08 -11.73 -9.37
CA MET A 38 -7.76 -11.63 -8.76
C MET A 38 -7.82 -11.52 -7.25
N ALA A 39 -8.79 -10.77 -6.75
CA ALA A 39 -8.90 -10.56 -5.31
C ALA A 39 -9.71 -11.64 -4.61
N ASP A 40 -10.35 -12.53 -5.40
CA ASP A 40 -11.22 -13.56 -4.84
C ASP A 40 -12.34 -12.95 -4.01
N VAL A 41 -13.00 -11.97 -4.61
CA VAL A 41 -14.11 -11.23 -4.00
C VAL A 41 -15.25 -11.26 -5.02
N SER A 42 -16.48 -11.41 -4.55
CA SER A 42 -17.61 -11.48 -5.47
C SER A 42 -17.73 -10.20 -6.29
N PRO A 43 -18.19 -10.29 -7.55
CA PRO A 43 -18.33 -9.10 -8.38
C PRO A 43 -19.20 -8.03 -7.75
N LYS A 44 -20.26 -8.44 -7.08
CA LYS A 44 -21.16 -7.49 -6.44
C LYS A 44 -20.42 -6.68 -5.38
N THR A 45 -19.62 -7.35 -4.57
CA THR A 45 -18.84 -6.69 -3.54
C THR A 45 -17.81 -5.76 -4.18
N VAL A 46 -17.19 -6.22 -5.27
CA VAL A 46 -16.22 -5.36 -5.95
C VAL A 46 -16.91 -4.08 -6.42
N TYR A 47 -18.07 -4.18 -7.03
CA TYR A 47 -18.77 -2.99 -7.51
C TYR A 47 -19.07 -2.02 -6.39
N ILE A 48 -19.49 -2.54 -5.24
CA ILE A 48 -19.77 -1.67 -4.09
C ILE A 48 -18.50 -0.90 -3.69
N HIS A 49 -17.40 -1.61 -3.57
CA HIS A 49 -16.15 -0.97 -3.14
C HIS A 49 -15.62 -0.03 -4.21
N MET A 50 -15.71 -0.41 -5.47
CA MET A 50 -15.21 0.46 -6.53
C MET A 50 -16.01 1.74 -6.62
N ASN A 51 -17.32 1.65 -6.42
CA ASN A 51 -18.13 2.87 -6.40
C ASN A 51 -17.73 3.79 -5.26
N GLN A 52 -17.48 3.22 -4.10
CA GLN A 52 -17.04 4.01 -2.96
C GLN A 52 -15.66 4.63 -3.18
N LEU A 53 -14.75 3.86 -3.75
CA LEU A 53 -13.41 4.35 -4.02
C LEU A 53 -13.43 5.43 -5.08
N GLU A 54 -14.29 5.28 -6.09
CA GLU A 54 -14.46 6.30 -7.10
C GLU A 54 -14.99 7.58 -6.47
N GLU A 55 -15.93 7.45 -5.55
CA GLU A 55 -16.56 8.58 -4.91
C GLU A 55 -15.57 9.40 -4.09
N ILE A 56 -14.63 8.73 -3.43
CA ILE A 56 -13.61 9.46 -2.65
C ILE A 56 -12.45 9.93 -3.52
N GLY A 57 -12.48 9.64 -4.80
CA GLY A 57 -11.60 10.30 -5.74
C GLY A 57 -10.23 9.68 -5.93
N ILE A 58 -10.01 8.45 -5.50
CA ILE A 58 -8.68 7.86 -5.64
C ILE A 58 -8.54 7.00 -6.89
N LEU A 59 -9.59 6.91 -7.70
CA LEU A 59 -9.57 6.08 -8.91
C LEU A 59 -9.60 6.94 -10.15
N GLU A 60 -8.92 6.46 -11.18
CA GLU A 60 -9.14 6.90 -12.54
C GLU A 60 -10.06 5.89 -13.20
N VAL A 61 -11.04 6.39 -13.94
CA VAL A 61 -12.04 5.53 -14.55
C VAL A 61 -12.02 5.72 -16.06
N GLU A 62 -12.02 4.63 -16.78
CA GLU A 62 -12.05 4.63 -18.24
C GLU A 62 -13.32 3.93 -18.70
N LYS A 63 -14.04 4.58 -19.60
CA LYS A 63 -15.31 4.03 -20.10
C LYS A 63 -15.22 3.76 -21.58
N LYS A 64 -14.47 2.74 -21.93
CA LYS A 64 -14.41 2.27 -23.31
C LYS A 64 -14.89 0.83 -23.31
N GLY A 65 -16.15 0.65 -23.66
CA GLY A 65 -16.76 -0.65 -23.48
C GLY A 65 -17.01 -0.91 -22.02
N ALA A 66 -16.37 -1.92 -21.45
CA ALA A 66 -16.50 -2.18 -20.02
C ALA A 66 -15.81 -1.08 -19.24
N LYS A 67 -16.40 -0.72 -18.11
CA LYS A 67 -15.84 0.28 -17.23
C LYS A 67 -14.57 -0.28 -16.58
N ARG A 68 -13.50 0.49 -16.59
CA ARG A 68 -12.22 0.06 -16.08
C ARG A 68 -11.69 1.05 -15.06
N PHE A 69 -10.95 0.55 -14.13
CA PHE A 69 -10.49 1.31 -12.97
C PHE A 69 -9.01 1.18 -12.80
N LYS A 70 -8.41 2.26 -12.32
CA LYS A 70 -6.99 2.29 -11.99
C LYS A 70 -6.82 3.27 -10.84
N LEU A 71 -5.90 2.97 -9.92
CA LEU A 71 -5.59 3.94 -8.88
C LEU A 71 -4.95 5.18 -9.50
N ASN A 72 -5.34 6.33 -8.98
CA ASN A 72 -4.73 7.58 -9.42
C ASN A 72 -3.38 7.73 -8.75
N SER A 73 -2.32 7.47 -9.50
CA SER A 73 -0.97 7.46 -8.94
C SER A 73 -0.49 8.84 -8.52
N ASN A 74 -1.22 9.89 -8.89
CA ASN A 74 -0.89 11.23 -8.42
C ASN A 74 -1.57 11.58 -7.10
N ASP A 75 -2.48 10.73 -6.63
CA ASP A 75 -3.17 10.96 -5.38
C ASP A 75 -2.24 10.62 -4.22
N GLU A 76 -2.18 11.51 -3.25
CA GLU A 76 -1.27 11.33 -2.13
C GLU A 76 -1.59 10.07 -1.32
N ARG A 77 -2.87 9.73 -1.22
CA ARG A 77 -3.26 8.52 -0.50
C ARG A 77 -2.75 7.28 -1.21
N VAL A 78 -2.79 7.29 -2.53
CA VAL A 78 -2.28 6.17 -3.33
C VAL A 78 -0.77 6.07 -3.17
N LEU A 79 -0.08 7.20 -3.19
CA LEU A 79 1.36 7.21 -2.98
C LEU A 79 1.70 6.68 -1.59
N ALA A 80 0.92 7.06 -0.59
CA ALA A 80 1.15 6.57 0.78
C ALA A 80 0.92 5.07 0.88
N LEU A 81 -0.13 4.57 0.24
CA LEU A 81 -0.37 3.12 0.26
C LEU A 81 0.75 2.37 -0.42
N GLY A 82 1.23 2.88 -1.54
CA GLY A 82 2.36 2.26 -2.22
C GLY A 82 3.61 2.24 -1.36
N LEU A 83 3.82 3.30 -0.60
CA LEU A 83 4.96 3.36 0.29
C LEU A 83 4.84 2.37 1.43
N ILE A 84 3.64 2.24 1.99
CA ILE A 84 3.41 1.25 3.03
C ILE A 84 3.67 -0.15 2.50
N GLU A 85 3.15 -0.44 1.31
CA GLU A 85 3.35 -1.75 0.71
C GLU A 85 4.83 -2.04 0.48
N ALA A 86 5.55 -1.07 -0.05
CA ALA A 86 6.98 -1.23 -0.29
C ALA A 86 7.73 -1.48 1.01
N ASN A 87 7.37 -0.74 2.06
CA ASN A 87 8.04 -0.90 3.34
C ASN A 87 7.74 -2.26 3.95
N GLU A 88 6.51 -2.75 3.83
CA GLU A 88 6.19 -4.07 4.32
C GLU A 88 6.95 -5.15 3.55
N PHE A 89 7.07 -4.96 2.24
CA PHE A 89 7.83 -5.90 1.44
C PHE A 89 9.28 -5.95 1.90
N LEU A 90 9.88 -4.79 2.10
CA LEU A 90 11.26 -4.73 2.56
C LEU A 90 11.42 -5.31 3.96
N ARG A 91 10.47 -5.03 4.84
CA ARG A 91 10.52 -5.57 6.19
C ARG A 91 10.52 -7.08 6.18
N ILE A 92 9.66 -7.66 5.37
CA ILE A 92 9.57 -9.11 5.28
C ILE A 92 10.83 -9.70 4.64
N SER A 93 11.32 -9.08 3.59
CA SER A 93 12.53 -9.54 2.93
C SER A 93 13.74 -9.45 3.86
N ASN A 94 13.86 -8.33 4.56
CA ASN A 94 14.98 -8.15 5.47
C ASN A 94 14.92 -9.11 6.63
N LYS A 95 13.72 -9.41 7.10
CA LYS A 95 13.57 -10.35 8.20
C LYS A 95 14.09 -11.73 7.81
N GLN A 96 13.84 -12.14 6.57
CA GLN A 96 14.35 -13.41 6.10
C GLN A 96 15.86 -13.40 5.99
N GLU A 97 16.43 -12.30 5.51
CA GLU A 97 17.86 -12.19 5.40
C GLU A 97 18.53 -12.10 6.75
N LEU A 98 17.91 -11.39 7.67
CA LEU A 98 18.49 -11.24 8.99
C LEU A 98 18.56 -12.55 9.75
N SER A 99 17.74 -13.51 9.39
CA SER A 99 17.82 -14.81 10.02
C SER A 99 19.17 -15.47 9.73
N PHE A 100 19.82 -15.11 8.64
CA PHE A 100 21.14 -15.62 8.33
C PHE A 100 22.25 -14.81 8.98
N GLU A 101 22.10 -13.50 9.01
CA GLU A 101 23.20 -12.61 9.33
C GLU A 101 23.09 -11.99 10.70
N SER A 102 22.10 -12.38 11.44
CA SER A 102 21.88 -11.77 12.74
C SER A 102 23.10 -11.89 13.66
N SER A 103 23.87 -12.95 13.50
CA SER A 103 25.04 -13.16 14.33
C SER A 103 26.23 -12.31 13.87
N GLU A 104 26.24 -11.90 12.62
CA GLU A 104 27.36 -11.13 12.10
C GLU A 104 27.18 -9.65 12.25
N VAL A 105 25.95 -9.21 12.23
CA VAL A 105 25.67 -7.79 12.33
C VAL A 105 25.91 -7.34 13.78
N ASN A 106 26.76 -6.36 13.92
CA ASN A 106 26.92 -5.72 15.20
C ASN A 106 25.73 -4.81 15.41
N PRO A 107 24.79 -5.20 16.23
CA PRO A 107 23.57 -4.42 16.37
C PRO A 107 23.79 -3.05 16.96
N ASP A 108 24.91 -2.89 17.65
CA ASP A 108 25.07 -1.67 18.42
C ASP A 108 25.26 -0.45 17.56
N GLY A 109 26.17 -0.50 16.61
CA GLY A 109 26.48 0.68 15.85
C GLY A 109 25.41 1.03 14.84
N VAL A 110 24.93 0.02 14.15
CA VAL A 110 24.02 0.28 13.03
C VAL A 110 22.64 0.74 13.51
N LYS A 111 22.15 0.09 14.53
CA LYS A 111 20.81 0.43 15.01
C LYS A 111 20.73 1.84 15.56
N TYR A 112 21.73 2.20 16.33
CA TYR A 112 21.68 3.51 16.97
C TYR A 112 21.77 4.65 15.97
N SER A 113 22.57 4.49 14.94
CA SER A 113 22.63 5.54 13.95
C SER A 113 21.30 5.66 13.20
N ASN A 114 20.64 4.56 12.96
CA ASN A 114 19.35 4.63 12.30
C ASN A 114 18.32 5.33 13.15
N TYR A 115 18.34 5.05 14.44
CA TYR A 115 17.42 5.72 15.34
C TYR A 115 17.66 7.21 15.39
N ASP A 116 18.91 7.60 15.44
CA ASP A 116 19.24 9.02 15.47
C ASP A 116 18.73 9.72 14.24
N GLU A 117 18.87 9.10 13.09
CA GLU A 117 18.39 9.70 11.86
C GLU A 117 16.88 9.80 11.85
N ILE A 118 16.20 8.78 12.32
CA ILE A 118 14.76 8.79 12.34
C ILE A 118 14.26 9.86 13.29
N GLU A 119 14.89 9.99 14.45
CA GLU A 119 14.48 11.01 15.40
C GLU A 119 14.69 12.40 14.85
N ALA A 120 15.78 12.59 14.14
CA ALA A 120 16.04 13.89 13.53
C ALA A 120 14.95 14.22 12.51
N MET A 121 14.52 13.23 11.75
CA MET A 121 13.45 13.44 10.80
C MET A 121 12.14 13.79 11.51
N PHE A 122 11.88 13.12 12.61
CA PHE A 122 10.67 13.40 13.36
C PHE A 122 10.70 14.78 14.00
N ASP A 123 11.87 15.22 14.41
CA ASP A 123 12.00 16.55 14.98
C ASP A 123 11.60 17.62 14.00
N GLU A 124 11.81 17.38 12.72
CA GLU A 124 11.39 18.30 11.70
C GLU A 124 9.95 18.11 11.29
N ALA A 125 9.34 17.03 11.74
CA ALA A 125 7.98 16.68 11.37
C ALA A 125 6.90 17.65 11.88
N PRO A 126 7.08 18.35 12.98
CA PRO A 126 6.01 19.26 13.41
C PRO A 126 5.55 20.21 12.34
N THR A 127 6.44 20.60 11.48
CA THR A 127 6.07 21.45 10.35
C THR A 127 5.07 20.77 9.44
N LEU A 128 5.25 19.48 9.24
CA LEU A 128 4.35 18.72 8.40
C LEU A 128 3.00 18.51 9.04
N GLU A 129 2.98 18.38 10.35
CA GLU A 129 1.73 18.14 11.04
C GLU A 129 0.76 19.27 10.88
N PHE A 130 1.26 20.46 10.80
CA PHE A 130 0.38 21.60 10.60
C PHE A 130 -0.36 21.53 9.30
N SER A 131 0.29 21.08 8.27
CA SER A 131 -0.39 20.97 6.99
C SER A 131 -1.47 19.91 7.04
N ILE A 132 -1.34 18.95 7.93
CA ILE A 132 -2.35 17.91 8.06
C ILE A 132 -3.55 18.42 8.82
N THR A 133 -3.33 19.19 9.85
CA THR A 133 -4.44 19.67 10.67
C THR A 133 -5.28 20.69 9.97
N VAL A 134 -4.76 21.30 8.96
CA VAL A 134 -5.54 22.24 8.18
C VAL A 134 -6.42 21.52 7.21
#